data_07922bdf17bfb0e6f387290124a4e244
#
_entry.id   07922bdf17bfb0e6f387290124a4e244
#
_cell.length_a   1.000
_cell.length_b   1.000
_cell.length_c   1.000
_cell.angle_alpha   90.00
_cell.angle_beta   90.00
_cell.angle_gamma   90.00
#
_symmetry.space_group_name_H-M   'P 1'
#
loop_
_entity.id
_entity.type
_entity.pdbx_description
1 polymer ?
#
loop_
_entity_poly.entity_id
_entity_poly.type
_entity_poly.pdbx_seq_one_letter_code
_entity_poly.pdbx_strand_id
1 'polypeptide(L)'
;TARFLENQYAYPGFQLVERSIRSYPRPSGGVILGYIGEVSAGMLKKERFASYRQGDYVGIDGLELTYEEVLRGQRGVHYFERDNFNRPRDPYMKGKLDTPAVSGKSLRLHVDAALQEYGEKLMANKLGSIVAIEPSTGGILAMVSSPGYDPNLLRGSERSRNFSRLYKEPSKPLFNRAMKAFYNPGSTQKPLTALIALDMGAITPSFGYPCAGGYNACSRRIACTHTNAGHAANLRLALANSCNAYFCHIYRLSVDSRKFGGVKNGLHKWYEYMYAFGFGPPTGVDLPYEIGGTLYDSSDYNRLYNGVWNS
;
A
#
# COMPACT_ATOMS: atom_id res chain seq x y z
N THR A 1 -30.32 20.85 -13.48
CA THR A 1 -31.22 20.66 -12.30
C THR A 1 -32.36 21.68 -12.35
N ALA A 2 -32.09 23.01 -12.37
CA ALA A 2 -33.12 24.03 -12.38
C ALA A 2 -34.12 23.88 -13.56
N ARG A 3 -33.63 23.74 -14.79
CA ARG A 3 -34.47 23.46 -15.98
C ARG A 3 -35.37 22.24 -15.84
N PHE A 4 -34.97 21.19 -15.15
CA PHE A 4 -35.77 20.02 -14.92
C PHE A 4 -36.88 20.32 -13.90
N LEU A 5 -36.53 21.00 -12.79
CA LEU A 5 -37.50 21.38 -11.76
C LEU A 5 -38.61 22.30 -12.30
N GLU A 6 -38.24 23.27 -13.12
CA GLU A 6 -39.18 24.16 -13.80
C GLU A 6 -40.15 23.44 -14.75
N ASN A 7 -39.71 22.33 -15.33
CA ASN A 7 -40.48 21.55 -16.32
C ASN A 7 -40.86 20.16 -15.81
N GLN A 8 -40.81 19.90 -14.50
CA GLN A 8 -41.06 18.57 -13.91
C GLN A 8 -42.45 18.02 -14.26
N TYR A 9 -43.42 18.91 -14.47
CA TYR A 9 -44.78 18.54 -14.89
C TYR A 9 -44.82 17.80 -16.25
N ALA A 10 -43.87 18.05 -17.12
CA ALA A 10 -43.71 17.38 -18.41
C ALA A 10 -43.05 15.98 -18.33
N TYR A 11 -42.56 15.59 -17.16
CA TYR A 11 -41.87 14.34 -16.94
C TYR A 11 -42.53 13.50 -15.82
N PRO A 12 -43.77 13.01 -16.04
CA PRO A 12 -44.44 12.20 -15.03
C PRO A 12 -43.68 10.92 -14.72
N GLY A 13 -43.49 10.62 -13.43
CA GLY A 13 -42.75 9.46 -12.96
C GLY A 13 -41.25 9.71 -12.71
N PHE A 14 -40.73 10.88 -13.12
CA PHE A 14 -39.34 11.25 -12.79
C PHE A 14 -39.30 12.12 -11.53
N GLN A 15 -38.35 11.82 -10.66
CA GLN A 15 -38.08 12.59 -9.44
C GLN A 15 -36.62 12.96 -9.35
N LEU A 16 -36.35 14.18 -8.88
CA LEU A 16 -35.00 14.63 -8.56
C LEU A 16 -34.63 14.10 -7.17
N VAL A 17 -33.52 13.39 -7.07
CA VAL A 17 -32.98 12.91 -5.80
C VAL A 17 -31.63 13.58 -5.58
N GLU A 18 -31.49 14.29 -4.48
CA GLU A 18 -30.20 14.83 -4.06
C GLU A 18 -29.28 13.72 -3.61
N ARG A 19 -28.03 13.78 -4.06
CA ARG A 19 -26.98 12.84 -3.65
C ARG A 19 -25.73 13.57 -3.18
N SER A 20 -25.19 13.14 -2.07
CA SER A 20 -23.86 13.57 -1.64
C SER A 20 -22.80 12.96 -2.55
N ILE A 21 -21.90 13.78 -3.03
CA ILE A 21 -20.74 13.35 -3.83
C ILE A 21 -19.47 13.67 -3.05
N ARG A 22 -18.53 12.70 -2.99
CA ARG A 22 -17.22 12.95 -2.41
C ARG A 22 -16.53 14.09 -3.14
N SER A 23 -15.87 14.95 -2.38
CA SER A 23 -15.02 16.01 -2.90
C SER A 23 -13.66 15.93 -2.22
N TYR A 24 -12.62 15.98 -3.02
CA TYR A 24 -11.24 15.95 -2.53
C TYR A 24 -10.65 17.34 -2.81
N PRO A 25 -10.52 18.21 -1.79
CA PRO A 25 -10.03 19.58 -1.98
C PRO A 25 -8.61 19.66 -2.55
N ARG A 26 -7.81 18.60 -2.32
CA ARG A 26 -6.44 18.48 -2.85
C ARG A 26 -6.38 17.38 -3.89
N PRO A 27 -5.79 17.61 -5.06
CA PRO A 27 -5.68 16.60 -6.13
C PRO A 27 -4.52 15.64 -5.89
N SER A 28 -4.31 15.21 -4.64
CA SER A 28 -3.20 14.36 -4.21
C SER A 28 -3.69 13.21 -3.33
N GLY A 29 -2.82 12.22 -3.10
CA GLY A 29 -3.11 11.10 -2.21
C GLY A 29 -4.12 10.09 -2.78
N GLY A 30 -4.34 10.05 -4.08
CA GLY A 30 -5.35 9.17 -4.69
C GLY A 30 -5.20 7.70 -4.30
N VAL A 31 -3.98 7.19 -4.20
CA VAL A 31 -3.70 5.79 -3.80
C VAL A 31 -3.92 5.51 -2.32
N ILE A 32 -3.90 6.55 -1.46
CA ILE A 32 -4.22 6.45 -0.03
C ILE A 32 -5.72 6.58 0.17
N LEU A 33 -6.30 7.67 -0.33
CA LEU A 33 -7.72 7.95 -0.16
C LEU A 33 -8.58 6.88 -0.82
N GLY A 34 -8.15 6.42 -2.00
CA GLY A 34 -8.94 5.50 -2.79
C GLY A 34 -10.08 6.21 -3.51
N TYR A 35 -11.16 5.50 -3.73
CA TYR A 35 -12.34 6.04 -4.41
C TYR A 35 -13.60 5.25 -4.06
N ILE A 36 -14.74 5.90 -4.24
CA ILE A 36 -16.06 5.29 -4.10
C ILE A 36 -16.61 4.85 -5.45
N GLY A 37 -17.49 3.88 -5.44
CA GLY A 37 -18.20 3.40 -6.61
C GLY A 37 -19.61 2.96 -6.30
N GLU A 38 -20.45 2.88 -7.33
CA GLU A 38 -21.79 2.35 -7.18
C GLU A 38 -21.75 0.85 -6.86
N VAL A 39 -22.58 0.40 -5.93
CA VAL A 39 -22.69 -1.01 -5.55
C VAL A 39 -23.14 -1.83 -6.75
N SER A 40 -22.36 -2.84 -7.12
CA SER A 40 -22.71 -3.76 -8.20
C SER A 40 -23.68 -4.85 -7.74
N ALA A 41 -24.41 -5.44 -8.68
CA ALA A 41 -25.30 -6.58 -8.40
C ALA A 41 -24.56 -7.78 -7.76
N GLY A 42 -23.27 -7.96 -8.10
CA GLY A 42 -22.41 -8.99 -7.47
C GLY A 42 -22.04 -8.68 -6.03
N MET A 43 -21.86 -7.39 -5.68
CA MET A 43 -21.60 -6.96 -4.32
C MET A 43 -22.83 -7.14 -3.43
N LEU A 44 -24.02 -6.81 -3.93
CA LEU A 44 -25.29 -6.94 -3.18
C LEU A 44 -25.60 -8.39 -2.76
N LYS A 45 -24.97 -9.39 -3.37
CA LYS A 45 -25.12 -10.80 -2.97
C LYS A 45 -24.27 -11.18 -1.76
N LYS A 46 -23.35 -10.32 -1.33
CA LYS A 46 -22.46 -10.59 -0.19
C LYS A 46 -23.08 -10.00 1.09
N GLU A 47 -23.00 -10.73 2.19
CA GLU A 47 -23.54 -10.34 3.50
C GLU A 47 -23.06 -8.95 3.96
N ARG A 48 -21.80 -8.62 3.71
CA ARG A 48 -21.21 -7.30 4.00
C ARG A 48 -22.02 -6.13 3.42
N PHE A 49 -22.76 -6.34 2.32
CA PHE A 49 -23.51 -5.32 1.61
C PHE A 49 -25.04 -5.45 1.77
N ALA A 50 -25.52 -6.26 2.73
CA ALA A 50 -26.94 -6.49 2.97
C ALA A 50 -27.76 -5.20 3.25
N SER A 51 -27.11 -4.18 3.81
CA SER A 51 -27.72 -2.88 4.09
C SER A 51 -27.72 -1.89 2.92
N TYR A 52 -27.09 -2.27 1.78
CA TYR A 52 -27.02 -1.43 0.59
C TYR A 52 -28.12 -1.75 -0.40
N ARG A 53 -28.42 -0.78 -1.25
CA ARG A 53 -29.37 -0.89 -2.36
C ARG A 53 -28.70 -0.53 -3.67
N GLN A 54 -29.26 -0.96 -4.77
CA GLN A 54 -28.80 -0.54 -6.08
C GLN A 54 -28.80 0.99 -6.18
N GLY A 55 -27.71 1.56 -6.70
CA GLY A 55 -27.48 2.99 -6.77
C GLY A 55 -26.79 3.60 -5.55
N ASP A 56 -26.53 2.83 -4.48
CA ASP A 56 -25.70 3.31 -3.38
C ASP A 56 -24.23 3.35 -3.77
N TYR A 57 -23.49 4.26 -3.15
CA TYR A 57 -22.04 4.33 -3.27
C TYR A 57 -21.39 3.63 -2.09
N VAL A 58 -20.25 2.99 -2.36
CA VAL A 58 -19.42 2.28 -1.39
C VAL A 58 -17.95 2.52 -1.70
N GLY A 59 -17.10 2.49 -0.68
CA GLY A 59 -15.64 2.50 -0.86
C GLY A 59 -15.17 1.28 -1.65
N ILE A 60 -14.37 1.50 -2.68
CA ILE A 60 -13.85 0.44 -3.56
C ILE A 60 -12.39 0.18 -3.30
N ASP A 61 -11.62 1.19 -2.92
CA ASP A 61 -10.18 1.08 -2.65
C ASP A 61 -9.76 2.10 -1.59
N GLY A 62 -8.53 1.97 -1.08
CA GLY A 62 -7.92 2.87 -0.11
C GLY A 62 -8.71 3.01 1.19
N LEU A 63 -8.58 4.16 1.83
CA LEU A 63 -9.28 4.47 3.09
C LEU A 63 -10.79 4.49 2.93
N GLU A 64 -11.32 4.86 1.76
CA GLU A 64 -12.76 4.78 1.49
C GLU A 64 -13.29 3.36 1.65
N LEU A 65 -12.52 2.34 1.23
CA LEU A 65 -12.90 0.93 1.41
C LEU A 65 -12.70 0.46 2.85
N THR A 66 -11.55 0.77 3.45
CA THR A 66 -11.21 0.26 4.79
C THR A 66 -12.14 0.83 5.86
N TYR A 67 -12.45 2.11 5.76
CA TYR A 67 -13.26 2.83 6.73
C TYR A 67 -14.69 3.11 6.27
N GLU A 68 -15.19 2.35 5.29
CA GLU A 68 -16.53 2.51 4.72
C GLU A 68 -17.62 2.59 5.82
N GLU A 69 -17.61 1.70 6.80
CA GLU A 69 -18.60 1.66 7.87
C GLU A 69 -18.62 2.90 8.74
N VAL A 70 -17.44 3.52 8.91
CA VAL A 70 -17.28 4.76 9.69
C VAL A 70 -17.71 5.97 8.87
N LEU A 71 -17.38 5.97 7.57
CA LEU A 71 -17.55 7.11 6.67
C LEU A 71 -18.96 7.25 6.10
N ARG A 72 -19.69 6.14 5.92
CA ARG A 72 -20.99 6.15 5.21
C ARG A 72 -22.14 6.78 6.01
N GLY A 73 -22.10 6.74 7.36
CA GLY A 73 -23.21 7.13 8.21
C GLY A 73 -24.41 6.17 8.16
N GLN A 74 -25.54 6.65 8.58
CA GLN A 74 -26.81 5.89 8.56
C GLN A 74 -27.84 6.62 7.73
N ARG A 75 -28.55 5.87 6.91
CA ARG A 75 -29.59 6.40 6.04
C ARG A 75 -30.82 6.77 6.86
N GLY A 76 -31.37 7.95 6.61
CA GLY A 76 -32.69 8.33 7.06
C GLY A 76 -33.79 7.70 6.20
N VAL A 77 -34.99 7.62 6.74
CA VAL A 77 -36.19 7.13 6.06
C VAL A 77 -37.32 8.11 6.33
N HIS A 78 -37.95 8.58 5.26
CA HIS A 78 -39.19 9.37 5.32
C HIS A 78 -40.34 8.61 4.73
N TYR A 79 -41.48 8.58 5.40
CA TYR A 79 -42.69 7.96 4.96
C TYR A 79 -43.69 9.02 4.51
N PHE A 80 -44.18 8.87 3.30
CA PHE A 80 -45.18 9.78 2.70
C PHE A 80 -46.43 9.04 2.34
N GLU A 81 -47.59 9.70 2.49
CA GLU A 81 -48.84 9.26 1.88
C GLU A 81 -48.78 9.48 0.37
N ARG A 82 -49.45 8.63 -0.41
CA ARG A 82 -49.54 8.75 -1.87
C ARG A 82 -50.96 8.81 -2.31
N ASP A 83 -51.24 9.65 -3.31
CA ASP A 83 -52.55 9.70 -3.95
C ASP A 83 -52.72 8.53 -4.93
N ASN A 84 -53.96 8.44 -5.52
CA ASN A 84 -54.32 7.42 -6.50
C ASN A 84 -53.46 7.46 -7.77
N PHE A 85 -52.74 8.53 -8.01
CA PHE A 85 -51.78 8.71 -9.10
C PHE A 85 -50.31 8.48 -8.69
N ASN A 86 -50.13 7.88 -7.49
CA ASN A 86 -48.81 7.56 -6.94
C ASN A 86 -47.91 8.81 -6.67
N ARG A 87 -48.50 10.00 -6.49
CA ARG A 87 -47.79 11.21 -6.17
C ARG A 87 -47.64 11.35 -4.66
N PRO A 88 -46.43 11.69 -4.14
CA PRO A 88 -46.22 11.91 -2.71
C PRO A 88 -47.06 13.11 -2.24
N ARG A 89 -47.71 12.94 -1.10
CA ARG A 89 -48.51 13.93 -0.39
C ARG A 89 -47.82 14.31 0.91
N ASP A 90 -48.62 14.41 1.97
CA ASP A 90 -48.11 14.77 3.29
C ASP A 90 -47.26 13.64 3.93
N PRO A 91 -46.41 14.00 4.90
CA PRO A 91 -45.69 13.00 5.71
C PRO A 91 -46.68 12.07 6.43
N TYR A 92 -46.50 10.75 6.25
CA TYR A 92 -47.35 9.77 6.91
C TYR A 92 -47.30 9.94 8.43
N MET A 93 -48.46 9.95 9.09
CA MET A 93 -48.63 10.18 10.52
C MET A 93 -47.84 11.44 11.03
N LYS A 94 -47.75 12.49 10.21
CA LYS A 94 -47.01 13.72 10.51
C LYS A 94 -45.51 13.46 10.77
N GLY A 95 -44.90 12.47 10.12
CA GLY A 95 -43.51 12.13 10.24
C GLY A 95 -43.12 11.37 11.53
N LYS A 96 -44.07 10.86 12.31
CA LYS A 96 -43.78 10.14 13.57
C LYS A 96 -42.95 8.87 13.38
N LEU A 97 -42.99 8.27 12.20
CA LEU A 97 -42.21 7.05 11.86
C LEU A 97 -40.91 7.37 11.12
N ASP A 98 -40.67 8.63 10.84
CA ASP A 98 -39.46 9.03 10.14
C ASP A 98 -38.21 8.77 11.00
N THR A 99 -37.16 8.31 10.34
CA THR A 99 -35.85 8.13 10.97
C THR A 99 -34.87 9.14 10.38
N PRO A 100 -34.25 10.00 11.20
CA PRO A 100 -33.31 10.98 10.68
C PRO A 100 -32.04 10.31 10.13
N ALA A 101 -31.47 10.90 9.08
CA ALA A 101 -30.18 10.49 8.59
C ALA A 101 -29.07 10.88 9.60
N VAL A 102 -28.11 9.99 9.81
CA VAL A 102 -26.93 10.25 10.65
C VAL A 102 -25.71 10.30 9.77
N SER A 103 -25.01 11.42 9.78
CA SER A 103 -23.77 11.60 9.02
C SER A 103 -22.68 10.63 9.51
N GLY A 104 -21.83 10.19 8.59
CA GLY A 104 -20.64 9.42 8.92
C GLY A 104 -19.65 10.22 9.78
N LYS A 105 -18.73 9.52 10.40
CA LYS A 105 -17.70 10.12 11.26
C LYS A 105 -16.53 10.61 10.39
N SER A 106 -15.85 11.65 10.86
CA SER A 106 -14.60 12.13 10.27
C SER A 106 -13.43 11.25 10.69
N LEU A 107 -12.48 11.01 9.78
CA LEU A 107 -11.20 10.38 10.06
C LEU A 107 -10.11 11.45 10.15
N ARG A 108 -9.27 11.34 11.15
CA ARG A 108 -8.03 12.11 11.25
C ARG A 108 -6.87 11.19 10.90
N LEU A 109 -6.15 11.51 9.84
CA LEU A 109 -5.02 10.73 9.34
C LEU A 109 -3.71 11.28 9.89
N HIS A 110 -2.68 10.43 9.97
CA HIS A 110 -1.30 10.85 10.23
C HIS A 110 -0.67 11.53 8.99
N VAL A 111 -1.26 11.36 7.81
CA VAL A 111 -0.75 11.91 6.57
C VAL A 111 -0.69 13.43 6.64
N ASP A 112 0.51 13.99 6.46
CA ASP A 112 0.72 15.40 6.22
C ASP A 112 0.46 15.70 4.74
N ALA A 113 -0.58 16.46 4.48
CA ALA A 113 -1.02 16.75 3.11
C ALA A 113 0.02 17.56 2.32
N ALA A 114 0.78 18.43 2.97
CA ALA A 114 1.82 19.23 2.30
C ALA A 114 3.02 18.34 1.94
N LEU A 115 3.41 17.43 2.85
CA LEU A 115 4.48 16.47 2.60
C LEU A 115 4.09 15.48 1.50
N GLN A 116 2.82 15.03 1.47
CA GLN A 116 2.28 14.17 0.41
C GLN A 116 2.38 14.86 -0.96
N GLU A 117 1.88 16.09 -1.08
CA GLU A 117 1.95 16.86 -2.32
C GLU A 117 3.38 17.13 -2.76
N TYR A 118 4.27 17.42 -1.82
CA TYR A 118 5.69 17.62 -2.09
C TYR A 118 6.34 16.34 -2.63
N GLY A 119 6.07 15.21 -2.00
CA GLY A 119 6.55 13.91 -2.46
C GLY A 119 6.05 13.56 -3.88
N GLU A 120 4.78 13.83 -4.18
CA GLU A 120 4.22 13.63 -5.53
C GLU A 120 4.91 14.53 -6.57
N LYS A 121 5.20 15.79 -6.23
CA LYS A 121 5.98 16.70 -7.10
C LYS A 121 7.40 16.20 -7.36
N LEU A 122 8.09 15.69 -6.33
CA LEU A 122 9.43 15.10 -6.48
C LEU A 122 9.44 13.87 -7.37
N MET A 123 8.34 13.14 -7.39
CA MET A 123 8.16 11.92 -8.19
C MET A 123 7.61 12.19 -9.59
N ALA A 124 7.36 13.44 -9.98
CA ALA A 124 6.91 13.78 -11.32
C ALA A 124 7.83 13.16 -12.39
N ASN A 125 7.26 12.51 -13.39
CA ASN A 125 7.96 11.81 -14.48
C ASN A 125 8.88 10.65 -14.04
N LYS A 126 8.65 10.08 -12.84
CA LYS A 126 9.39 8.92 -12.32
C LYS A 126 8.44 7.78 -12.03
N LEU A 127 8.93 6.54 -12.08
CA LEU A 127 8.22 5.35 -11.62
C LEU A 127 8.79 4.91 -10.27
N GLY A 128 7.95 4.76 -9.27
CA GLY A 128 8.39 4.33 -7.94
C GLY A 128 7.47 4.80 -6.83
N SER A 129 8.00 4.80 -5.61
CA SER A 129 7.25 5.21 -4.42
C SER A 129 8.15 5.93 -3.42
N ILE A 130 7.52 6.77 -2.58
CA ILE A 130 8.12 7.34 -1.37
C ILE A 130 7.18 7.00 -0.22
N VAL A 131 7.74 6.51 0.89
CA VAL A 131 7.01 6.30 2.14
C VAL A 131 7.77 7.01 3.25
N ALA A 132 7.09 7.90 3.96
CA ALA A 132 7.61 8.57 5.14
C ALA A 132 6.82 8.11 6.36
N ILE A 133 7.52 7.59 7.36
CA ILE A 133 6.93 7.02 8.57
C ILE A 133 7.55 7.73 9.78
N GLU A 134 6.73 8.09 10.76
CA GLU A 134 7.19 8.56 12.04
C GLU A 134 7.60 7.36 12.91
N PRO A 135 8.88 7.22 13.28
CA PRO A 135 9.35 6.01 13.97
C PRO A 135 8.75 5.80 15.36
N SER A 136 8.36 6.87 16.03
CA SER A 136 7.82 6.82 17.41
C SER A 136 6.40 6.26 17.48
N THR A 137 5.60 6.44 16.43
CA THR A 137 4.18 6.08 16.40
C THR A 137 3.84 5.03 15.35
N GLY A 138 4.72 4.86 14.35
CA GLY A 138 4.42 4.09 13.14
C GLY A 138 3.50 4.82 12.16
N GLY A 139 3.13 6.07 12.44
CA GLY A 139 2.23 6.86 11.61
C GLY A 139 2.81 7.16 10.23
N ILE A 140 2.03 6.90 9.20
CA ILE A 140 2.43 7.19 7.81
C ILE A 140 2.18 8.67 7.53
N LEU A 141 3.26 9.44 7.43
CA LEU A 141 3.22 10.87 7.14
C LEU A 141 3.02 11.16 5.65
N ALA A 142 3.55 10.30 4.77
CA ALA A 142 3.29 10.34 3.34
C ALA A 142 3.46 8.96 2.72
N MET A 143 2.64 8.66 1.72
CA MET A 143 2.75 7.45 0.90
C MET A 143 2.49 7.81 -0.56
N VAL A 144 3.55 8.02 -1.31
CA VAL A 144 3.51 8.41 -2.72
C VAL A 144 3.70 7.18 -3.60
N SER A 145 2.83 7.02 -4.57
CA SER A 145 2.99 6.05 -5.67
C SER A 145 2.95 6.81 -6.99
N SER A 146 4.01 6.74 -7.77
CA SER A 146 4.13 7.49 -9.02
C SER A 146 4.26 6.57 -10.24
N PRO A 147 3.54 6.91 -11.33
CA PRO A 147 2.53 7.95 -11.40
C PRO A 147 1.32 7.63 -10.53
N GLY A 148 0.74 8.67 -9.93
CA GLY A 148 -0.50 8.62 -9.18
C GLY A 148 -1.67 9.16 -10.01
N TYR A 149 -2.78 9.43 -9.35
CA TYR A 149 -3.96 10.05 -9.97
C TYR A 149 -4.65 11.02 -9.02
N ASP A 150 -5.32 12.01 -9.58
CA ASP A 150 -6.22 12.89 -8.82
C ASP A 150 -7.49 12.11 -8.42
N PRO A 151 -7.79 11.95 -7.12
CA PRO A 151 -8.97 11.21 -6.66
C PRO A 151 -10.28 11.80 -7.20
N ASN A 152 -10.32 13.09 -7.55
CA ASN A 152 -11.48 13.71 -8.14
C ASN A 152 -11.85 13.16 -9.53
N LEU A 153 -10.91 12.53 -10.25
CA LEU A 153 -11.18 11.87 -11.53
C LEU A 153 -12.13 10.68 -11.38
N LEU A 154 -12.17 10.06 -10.19
CA LEU A 154 -12.95 8.85 -9.93
C LEU A 154 -14.25 9.12 -9.18
N ARG A 155 -14.88 10.28 -9.44
CA ARG A 155 -16.18 10.67 -8.89
C ARG A 155 -17.18 11.08 -9.97
N GLY A 156 -18.48 11.09 -9.61
CA GLY A 156 -19.56 11.58 -10.47
C GLY A 156 -19.76 10.76 -11.75
N SER A 157 -20.39 11.38 -12.75
CA SER A 157 -20.76 10.75 -14.03
C SER A 157 -19.55 10.31 -14.87
N GLU A 158 -18.44 11.03 -14.77
CA GLU A 158 -17.22 10.77 -15.55
C GLU A 158 -16.36 9.62 -14.99
N ARG A 159 -16.69 9.10 -13.80
CA ARG A 159 -15.93 8.08 -13.09
C ARG A 159 -15.59 6.87 -13.97
N SER A 160 -16.57 6.28 -14.64
CA SER A 160 -16.37 5.04 -15.43
C SER A 160 -15.43 5.28 -16.62
N ARG A 161 -15.55 6.43 -17.28
CA ARG A 161 -14.67 6.83 -18.38
C ARG A 161 -13.24 7.04 -17.90
N ASN A 162 -13.08 7.80 -16.81
CA ASN A 162 -11.79 8.09 -16.22
C ASN A 162 -11.12 6.83 -15.65
N PHE A 163 -11.87 5.96 -14.98
CA PHE A 163 -11.36 4.68 -14.50
C PHE A 163 -10.83 3.82 -15.65
N SER A 164 -11.60 3.69 -16.75
CA SER A 164 -11.16 2.92 -17.92
C SER A 164 -9.88 3.50 -18.54
N ARG A 165 -9.75 4.82 -18.57
CA ARG A 165 -8.52 5.49 -19.05
C ARG A 165 -7.34 5.18 -18.15
N LEU A 166 -7.46 5.40 -16.82
CA LEU A 166 -6.40 5.14 -15.85
C LEU A 166 -6.00 3.65 -15.78
N TYR A 167 -6.97 2.75 -15.94
CA TYR A 167 -6.73 1.31 -15.92
C TYR A 167 -5.95 0.82 -17.14
N LYS A 168 -6.23 1.39 -18.31
CA LYS A 168 -5.54 1.04 -19.58
C LYS A 168 -4.18 1.71 -19.72
N GLU A 169 -3.87 2.69 -18.89
CA GLU A 169 -2.62 3.42 -18.99
C GLU A 169 -1.42 2.51 -18.66
N PRO A 170 -0.41 2.41 -19.56
CA PRO A 170 0.75 1.54 -19.34
C PRO A 170 1.54 1.84 -18.07
N SER A 171 1.53 3.07 -17.62
CA SER A 171 2.18 3.52 -16.40
C SER A 171 1.48 3.09 -15.10
N LYS A 172 0.27 2.51 -15.21
CA LYS A 172 -0.54 1.95 -14.11
C LYS A 172 -0.70 2.89 -12.92
N PRO A 173 -1.35 4.06 -13.07
CA PRO A 173 -1.50 5.04 -12.00
C PRO A 173 -2.38 4.55 -10.83
N LEU A 174 -3.29 3.59 -11.05
CA LEU A 174 -4.11 2.97 -10.01
C LEU A 174 -3.35 1.96 -9.15
N PHE A 175 -2.14 1.57 -9.56
CA PHE A 175 -1.35 0.57 -8.84
C PHE A 175 -0.55 1.23 -7.71
N ASN A 176 -0.87 0.91 -6.45
CA ASN A 176 -0.12 1.40 -5.30
C ASN A 176 1.24 0.70 -5.20
N ARG A 177 2.29 1.36 -5.69
CA ARG A 177 3.65 0.82 -5.72
C ARG A 177 4.28 0.69 -4.34
N ALA A 178 3.88 1.52 -3.40
CA ALA A 178 4.39 1.46 -2.04
C ALA A 178 3.99 0.16 -1.32
N MET A 179 2.82 -0.40 -1.67
CA MET A 179 2.25 -1.57 -1.00
C MET A 179 2.33 -2.86 -1.81
N LYS A 180 2.48 -2.76 -3.14
CA LYS A 180 2.27 -3.91 -4.04
C LYS A 180 3.46 -4.19 -4.96
N ALA A 181 4.43 -3.27 -5.08
CA ALA A 181 5.57 -3.46 -5.97
C ALA A 181 6.73 -4.13 -5.24
N PHE A 182 7.43 -4.99 -5.97
CA PHE A 182 8.65 -5.64 -5.51
C PHE A 182 9.86 -4.97 -6.14
N TYR A 183 10.79 -4.54 -5.30
CA TYR A 183 12.03 -3.92 -5.73
C TYR A 183 13.22 -4.65 -5.11
N ASN A 184 14.28 -4.83 -5.89
CA ASN A 184 15.55 -5.29 -5.35
C ASN A 184 16.14 -4.19 -4.47
N PRO A 185 16.42 -4.42 -3.18
CA PRO A 185 16.90 -3.39 -2.26
C PRO A 185 18.29 -2.86 -2.63
N GLY A 186 19.09 -3.65 -3.33
CA GLY A 186 20.45 -3.27 -3.69
C GLY A 186 21.31 -2.95 -2.46
N SER A 187 22.21 -1.91 -2.58
CA SER A 187 23.13 -1.54 -1.50
C SER A 187 22.45 -0.98 -0.25
N THR A 188 21.15 -0.66 -0.29
CA THR A 188 20.40 -0.24 0.90
C THR A 188 20.23 -1.37 1.92
N GLN A 189 20.40 -2.63 1.48
CA GLN A 189 20.39 -3.80 2.36
C GLN A 189 21.67 -3.94 3.20
N LYS A 190 22.79 -3.31 2.80
CA LYS A 190 24.11 -3.52 3.43
C LYS A 190 24.20 -3.12 4.91
N PRO A 191 23.63 -1.98 5.35
CA PRO A 191 23.58 -1.66 6.77
C PRO A 191 22.90 -2.73 7.62
N LEU A 192 21.77 -3.27 7.13
CA LEU A 192 21.06 -4.34 7.81
C LEU A 192 21.89 -5.63 7.85
N THR A 193 22.52 -6.01 6.73
CA THR A 193 23.46 -7.14 6.67
C THR A 193 24.59 -6.99 7.69
N ALA A 194 25.13 -5.77 7.85
CA ALA A 194 26.16 -5.48 8.83
C ALA A 194 25.68 -5.66 10.27
N LEU A 195 24.50 -5.12 10.60
CA LEU A 195 23.91 -5.25 11.94
C LEU A 195 23.68 -6.71 12.32
N ILE A 196 23.10 -7.48 11.41
CA ILE A 196 22.85 -8.92 11.64
C ILE A 196 24.17 -9.66 11.81
N ALA A 197 25.18 -9.44 10.95
CA ALA A 197 26.47 -10.11 11.04
C ALA A 197 27.22 -9.78 12.34
N LEU A 198 27.13 -8.55 12.85
CA LEU A 198 27.69 -8.13 14.14
C LEU A 198 26.97 -8.83 15.29
N ASP A 199 25.65 -8.84 15.31
CA ASP A 199 24.87 -9.43 16.39
C ASP A 199 24.97 -10.96 16.43
N MET A 200 25.04 -11.60 15.25
CA MET A 200 25.36 -13.04 15.16
C MET A 200 26.79 -13.37 15.62
N GLY A 201 27.66 -12.38 15.80
CA GLY A 201 29.08 -12.54 16.16
C GLY A 201 29.92 -13.10 15.01
N ALA A 202 29.45 -12.96 13.76
CA ALA A 202 30.19 -13.42 12.58
C ALA A 202 31.37 -12.52 12.23
N ILE A 203 31.30 -11.23 12.61
CA ILE A 203 32.35 -10.25 12.39
C ILE A 203 32.46 -9.31 13.59
N THR A 204 33.55 -8.53 13.61
CA THR A 204 33.75 -7.34 14.45
C THR A 204 33.80 -6.09 13.58
N PRO A 205 33.65 -4.88 14.14
CA PRO A 205 33.81 -3.63 13.36
C PRO A 205 35.15 -3.47 12.64
N SER A 206 36.19 -4.11 13.15
CA SER A 206 37.57 -4.11 12.56
C SER A 206 37.77 -5.18 11.50
N PHE A 207 36.78 -6.10 11.30
CA PHE A 207 36.89 -7.14 10.29
C PHE A 207 37.08 -6.54 8.90
N GLY A 208 38.07 -7.01 8.16
CA GLY A 208 38.42 -6.61 6.81
C GLY A 208 38.25 -7.75 5.79
N TYR A 209 38.08 -7.40 4.52
CA TYR A 209 38.04 -8.33 3.42
C TYR A 209 38.94 -7.86 2.26
N PRO A 210 39.89 -8.70 1.77
CA PRO A 210 40.76 -8.33 0.65
C PRO A 210 39.99 -8.42 -0.67
N CYS A 211 39.26 -7.37 -1.01
CA CYS A 211 38.48 -7.34 -2.24
C CYS A 211 39.34 -7.11 -3.47
N ALA A 212 39.35 -8.06 -4.38
CA ALA A 212 39.99 -8.00 -5.70
C ALA A 212 39.00 -7.65 -6.83
N GLY A 213 38.16 -6.65 -6.59
CA GLY A 213 37.17 -6.18 -7.58
C GLY A 213 35.90 -7.04 -7.70
N GLY A 214 35.65 -7.95 -6.76
CA GLY A 214 34.43 -8.75 -6.74
C GLY A 214 34.47 -9.94 -5.79
N TYR A 215 33.33 -10.64 -5.67
CA TYR A 215 33.16 -11.87 -4.91
C TYR A 215 33.00 -13.06 -5.84
N ASN A 216 33.84 -14.07 -5.72
CA ASN A 216 33.95 -15.20 -6.64
C ASN A 216 33.45 -16.53 -6.05
N ALA A 217 33.04 -16.55 -4.78
CA ALA A 217 32.61 -17.79 -4.11
C ALA A 217 31.13 -18.15 -4.34
N CYS A 218 30.50 -17.54 -5.33
CA CYS A 218 29.17 -17.90 -5.84
C CYS A 218 29.30 -18.49 -7.24
N SER A 219 28.26 -19.16 -7.73
CA SER A 219 28.19 -19.66 -9.12
C SER A 219 28.41 -18.56 -10.16
N ARG A 220 28.15 -17.31 -9.80
CA ARG A 220 28.34 -16.11 -10.61
C ARG A 220 29.15 -15.08 -9.84
N ARG A 221 30.17 -14.49 -10.49
CA ARG A 221 30.94 -13.39 -9.90
C ARG A 221 30.04 -12.17 -9.63
N ILE A 222 30.07 -11.66 -8.40
CA ILE A 222 29.44 -10.42 -8.01
C ILE A 222 30.48 -9.31 -8.04
N ALA A 223 30.45 -8.47 -9.08
CA ALA A 223 31.46 -7.44 -9.29
C ALA A 223 31.32 -6.28 -8.30
N CYS A 224 32.46 -5.64 -7.96
CA CYS A 224 32.53 -4.35 -7.30
C CYS A 224 32.89 -3.25 -8.32
N THR A 225 32.43 -2.04 -8.07
CA THR A 225 32.70 -0.88 -8.93
C THR A 225 34.04 -0.19 -8.64
N HIS A 226 34.73 -0.60 -7.58
CA HIS A 226 35.99 -0.03 -7.12
C HIS A 226 37.01 -1.14 -6.88
N THR A 227 38.27 -0.79 -7.12
CA THR A 227 39.41 -1.73 -7.04
C THR A 227 40.53 -1.22 -6.16
N ASN A 228 40.37 -0.06 -5.52
CA ASN A 228 41.42 0.54 -4.67
C ASN A 228 41.73 -0.39 -3.49
N ALA A 229 43.01 -0.62 -3.25
CA ALA A 229 43.46 -1.43 -2.13
C ALA A 229 42.94 -0.84 -0.81
N GLY A 230 42.50 -1.72 0.11
CA GLY A 230 42.07 -1.31 1.44
C GLY A 230 40.64 -0.71 1.52
N HIS A 231 39.91 -0.59 0.43
CA HIS A 231 38.53 -0.03 0.46
C HIS A 231 37.54 -0.85 1.32
N ALA A 232 37.86 -2.06 1.69
CA ALA A 232 37.13 -2.94 2.59
C ALA A 232 37.97 -3.43 3.77
N ALA A 233 38.96 -2.65 4.23
CA ALA A 233 39.83 -2.98 5.33
C ALA A 233 39.13 -3.06 6.70
N ASN A 234 37.94 -2.53 6.82
CA ASN A 234 37.06 -2.66 7.98
C ASN A 234 35.59 -2.40 7.54
N LEU A 235 34.66 -2.65 8.44
CA LEU A 235 33.24 -2.48 8.18
C LEU A 235 32.88 -1.06 7.74
N ARG A 236 33.45 -0.03 8.38
CA ARG A 236 33.17 1.37 8.04
C ARG A 236 33.61 1.70 6.60
N LEU A 237 34.80 1.27 6.21
CA LEU A 237 35.27 1.47 4.83
C LEU A 237 34.50 0.65 3.82
N ALA A 238 34.11 -0.58 4.16
CA ALA A 238 33.25 -1.43 3.31
C ALA A 238 31.89 -0.82 3.06
N LEU A 239 31.25 -0.20 4.06
CA LEU A 239 30.00 0.55 3.93
C LEU A 239 30.18 1.81 3.09
N ALA A 240 31.19 2.63 3.41
CA ALA A 240 31.48 3.88 2.72
C ALA A 240 31.72 3.67 1.21
N ASN A 241 32.41 2.60 0.87
CA ASN A 241 32.71 2.22 -0.51
C ASN A 241 31.67 1.26 -1.11
N SER A 242 30.63 0.90 -0.38
CA SER A 242 29.59 -0.02 -0.83
C SER A 242 30.13 -1.33 -1.43
N CYS A 243 31.13 -1.97 -0.78
CA CYS A 243 31.83 -3.14 -1.30
C CYS A 243 30.95 -4.39 -1.37
N ASN A 244 30.57 -4.83 -2.54
CA ASN A 244 29.73 -6.02 -2.71
C ASN A 244 30.43 -7.29 -2.18
N ALA A 245 31.72 -7.45 -2.45
CA ALA A 245 32.48 -8.63 -2.03
C ALA A 245 32.53 -8.77 -0.50
N TYR A 246 32.73 -7.67 0.22
CA TYR A 246 32.69 -7.66 1.68
C TYR A 246 31.33 -8.13 2.20
N PHE A 247 30.22 -7.56 1.68
CA PHE A 247 28.88 -7.89 2.16
C PHE A 247 28.42 -9.29 1.77
N CYS A 248 28.79 -9.80 0.63
CA CYS A 248 28.58 -11.21 0.28
C CYS A 248 29.34 -12.14 1.23
N HIS A 249 30.58 -11.78 1.57
CA HIS A 249 31.41 -12.59 2.46
C HIS A 249 30.88 -12.62 3.89
N ILE A 250 30.51 -11.49 4.47
CA ILE A 250 29.97 -11.46 5.83
C ILE A 250 28.59 -12.13 5.93
N TYR A 251 27.74 -12.04 4.91
CA TYR A 251 26.51 -12.83 4.83
C TYR A 251 26.84 -14.32 4.91
N ARG A 252 27.78 -14.77 4.08
CA ARG A 252 28.19 -16.16 4.08
C ARG A 252 28.75 -16.62 5.44
N LEU A 253 29.64 -15.82 6.06
CA LEU A 253 30.17 -16.11 7.40
C LEU A 253 29.05 -16.22 8.44
N SER A 254 28.00 -15.40 8.34
CA SER A 254 26.86 -15.45 9.24
C SER A 254 26.08 -16.77 9.08
N VAL A 255 25.79 -17.14 7.83
CA VAL A 255 25.01 -18.35 7.51
C VAL A 255 25.81 -19.63 7.74
N ASP A 256 27.11 -19.65 7.41
CA ASP A 256 28.00 -20.81 7.57
C ASP A 256 28.53 -20.98 9.01
N SER A 257 28.12 -20.13 9.94
CA SER A 257 28.63 -20.15 11.29
C SER A 257 28.41 -21.49 11.99
N ARG A 258 29.50 -22.12 12.43
CA ARG A 258 29.46 -23.35 13.24
C ARG A 258 28.73 -23.19 14.56
N LYS A 259 28.61 -21.97 15.07
CA LYS A 259 27.85 -21.62 16.28
C LYS A 259 26.40 -22.07 16.21
N PHE A 260 25.82 -22.13 15.01
CA PHE A 260 24.43 -22.55 14.81
C PHE A 260 24.28 -23.99 14.33
N GLY A 261 25.36 -24.77 14.24
CA GLY A 261 25.31 -26.17 13.86
C GLY A 261 25.15 -26.43 12.36
N GLY A 262 25.49 -25.44 11.51
CA GLY A 262 25.53 -25.59 10.05
C GLY A 262 24.66 -24.60 9.28
N VAL A 263 24.81 -24.63 7.97
CA VAL A 263 24.21 -23.68 7.02
C VAL A 263 22.69 -23.54 7.17
N LYS A 264 21.99 -24.65 7.33
CA LYS A 264 20.51 -24.64 7.46
C LYS A 264 20.04 -23.84 8.67
N ASN A 265 20.68 -24.06 9.81
CA ASN A 265 20.34 -23.33 11.05
C ASN A 265 20.83 -21.88 11.01
N GLY A 266 21.99 -21.63 10.41
CA GLY A 266 22.50 -20.26 10.21
C GLY A 266 21.58 -19.45 9.30
N LEU A 267 21.07 -20.04 8.22
CA LEU A 267 20.08 -19.38 7.35
C LEU A 267 18.76 -19.14 8.09
N HIS A 268 18.32 -20.12 8.89
CA HIS A 268 17.11 -19.93 9.71
C HIS A 268 17.30 -18.77 10.71
N LYS A 269 18.47 -18.68 11.34
CA LYS A 269 18.77 -17.57 12.24
C LYS A 269 18.81 -16.23 11.52
N TRP A 270 19.39 -16.18 10.32
CA TRP A 270 19.33 -15.00 9.45
C TRP A 270 17.91 -14.61 9.11
N TYR A 271 17.05 -15.58 8.76
CA TYR A 271 15.62 -15.39 8.51
C TYR A 271 14.91 -14.77 9.72
N GLU A 272 15.16 -15.24 10.95
CA GLU A 272 14.59 -14.69 12.17
C GLU A 272 14.92 -13.20 12.34
N TYR A 273 16.18 -12.80 12.07
CA TYR A 273 16.56 -11.39 12.10
C TYR A 273 15.81 -10.57 11.05
N MET A 274 15.78 -11.03 9.82
CA MET A 274 15.05 -10.35 8.74
C MET A 274 13.57 -10.17 9.09
N TYR A 275 12.97 -11.24 9.63
CA TYR A 275 11.59 -11.20 10.08
C TYR A 275 11.36 -10.21 11.24
N ALA A 276 12.26 -10.18 12.21
CA ALA A 276 12.20 -9.23 13.34
C ALA A 276 12.34 -7.77 12.90
N PHE A 277 13.03 -7.50 11.80
CA PHE A 277 13.08 -6.18 11.16
C PHE A 277 11.84 -5.86 10.29
N GLY A 278 10.84 -6.74 10.27
CA GLY A 278 9.59 -6.54 9.55
C GLY A 278 9.60 -6.94 8.07
N PHE A 279 10.65 -7.61 7.61
CA PHE A 279 10.66 -8.15 6.25
C PHE A 279 9.83 -9.45 6.17
N GLY A 280 9.16 -9.64 5.06
CA GLY A 280 8.38 -10.86 4.76
C GLY A 280 6.88 -10.67 4.92
N PRO A 281 6.30 -10.62 6.13
CA PRO A 281 4.86 -10.50 6.29
C PRO A 281 4.33 -9.11 5.89
N PRO A 282 3.02 -8.98 5.63
CA PRO A 282 2.37 -7.68 5.57
C PRO A 282 2.59 -6.90 6.86
N THR A 283 2.73 -5.58 6.76
CA THR A 283 3.00 -4.70 7.90
C THR A 283 1.76 -4.44 8.75
N GLY A 284 0.57 -4.72 8.20
CA GLY A 284 -0.71 -4.44 8.84
C GLY A 284 -1.15 -3.00 8.70
N VAL A 285 -0.64 -2.28 7.70
CA VAL A 285 -1.14 -0.95 7.37
C VAL A 285 -2.64 -1.00 7.10
N ASP A 286 -3.37 0.00 7.56
CA ASP A 286 -4.83 0.11 7.45
C ASP A 286 -5.32 0.47 6.03
N LEU A 287 -4.61 0.01 5.02
CA LEU A 287 -4.98 0.09 3.61
C LEU A 287 -5.21 -1.31 3.04
N PRO A 288 -6.15 -1.47 2.10
CA PRO A 288 -6.49 -2.78 1.56
C PRO A 288 -5.42 -3.27 0.59
N TYR A 289 -5.31 -4.61 0.49
CA TYR A 289 -4.51 -5.28 -0.54
C TYR A 289 -2.99 -5.07 -0.42
N GLU A 290 -2.46 -4.88 0.79
CA GLU A 290 -1.03 -4.97 1.02
C GLU A 290 -0.51 -6.35 0.62
N ILE A 291 0.61 -6.39 -0.09
CA ILE A 291 1.30 -7.63 -0.46
C ILE A 291 2.57 -7.73 0.37
N GLY A 292 2.70 -8.77 1.17
CA GLY A 292 3.91 -9.06 1.93
C GLY A 292 5.08 -9.41 1.02
N GLY A 293 6.30 -9.22 1.53
CA GLY A 293 7.52 -9.65 0.87
C GLY A 293 7.71 -11.18 0.94
N THR A 294 8.70 -11.68 0.21
CA THR A 294 9.09 -13.08 0.26
C THR A 294 10.45 -13.21 0.91
N LEU A 295 10.50 -13.89 2.05
CA LEU A 295 11.74 -14.33 2.68
C LEU A 295 11.81 -15.84 2.57
N TYR A 296 12.89 -16.36 1.99
CA TYR A 296 13.14 -17.79 1.89
C TYR A 296 13.88 -18.29 3.13
N ASP A 297 13.30 -19.25 3.81
CA ASP A 297 13.93 -19.97 4.91
C ASP A 297 14.60 -21.28 4.45
N SER A 298 15.13 -22.05 5.38
CA SER A 298 15.78 -23.34 5.08
C SER A 298 14.82 -24.38 4.52
N SER A 299 13.53 -24.30 4.82
CA SER A 299 12.51 -25.21 4.28
C SER A 299 12.19 -24.90 2.83
N ASP A 300 12.16 -23.63 2.47
CA ASP A 300 12.01 -23.18 1.08
C ASP A 300 13.19 -23.62 0.21
N TYR A 301 14.42 -23.48 0.73
CA TYR A 301 15.61 -23.96 0.04
C TYR A 301 15.62 -25.47 -0.10
N ASN A 302 15.18 -26.22 0.92
CA ASN A 302 15.01 -27.68 0.80
C ASN A 302 14.04 -28.05 -0.32
N ARG A 303 12.94 -27.32 -0.46
CA ARG A 303 11.94 -27.54 -1.52
C ARG A 303 12.50 -27.18 -2.90
N LEU A 304 13.20 -26.03 -3.01
CA LEU A 304 13.75 -25.55 -4.29
C LEU A 304 14.90 -26.41 -4.81
N TYR A 305 15.72 -26.99 -3.93
CA TYR A 305 16.95 -27.70 -4.27
C TYR A 305 16.94 -29.17 -3.82
N ASN A 306 15.75 -29.77 -3.58
CA ASN A 306 15.58 -31.17 -3.16
C ASN A 306 16.44 -31.55 -1.93
N GLY A 307 16.60 -30.63 -0.99
CA GLY A 307 17.41 -30.81 0.22
C GLY A 307 18.92 -30.75 0.03
N VAL A 308 19.40 -30.59 -1.20
CA VAL A 308 20.84 -30.53 -1.53
C VAL A 308 21.22 -29.06 -1.84
N TRP A 309 21.66 -28.35 -0.83
CA TRP A 309 22.15 -26.96 -0.96
C TRP A 309 23.16 -26.61 0.15
N ASN A 310 24.02 -25.66 -0.13
CA ASN A 310 25.01 -25.10 0.79
C ASN A 310 25.08 -23.57 0.57
N SER A 311 25.86 -22.88 1.38
CA SER A 311 26.06 -21.43 1.30
C SER A 311 26.80 -20.99 0.04
#